data_e80acb157cd4736d6713818378848da4
#
_entry.id   e80acb157cd4736d6713818378848da4
#
_cell.length_a   1.000
_cell.length_b   1.000
_cell.length_c   1.000
_cell.angle_alpha   90.00
_cell.angle_beta   90.00
_cell.angle_gamma   90.00
#
_symmetry.space_group_name_H-M   'P 1'
#
loop_
_entity.id
_entity.type
_entity.pdbx_description
1 polymer ?
#
loop_
_entity_poly.entity_id
_entity_poly.type
_entity_poly.pdbx_seq_one_letter_code
_entity_poly.pdbx_strand_id
1 'polypeptide(L)'
;KSGIEILVGKNNTQNDRLTFHTADASDMWLHTKDIPGSHVIVRLQGAEIDDDTLETAAEIAAYFSKGKDSSSVPVDYVLRRYVKKPSGAKPGFVIFTHQKTLYVTPDEEKIRGMLLSVK
;
A
#
# COMPACT_ATOMS: atom_id res chain seq x y z
N LYS A 1 -10.90 -7.64 -5.20
CA LYS A 1 -11.67 -7.86 -6.41
C LYS A 1 -11.07 -8.96 -7.23
N SER A 2 -11.92 -9.66 -7.91
CA SER A 2 -11.49 -10.74 -8.77
C SER A 2 -10.50 -10.23 -9.82
N GLY A 3 -9.35 -10.88 -9.90
CA GLY A 3 -8.35 -10.54 -10.88
C GLY A 3 -7.41 -9.40 -10.53
N ILE A 4 -7.65 -8.70 -9.44
CA ILE A 4 -6.78 -7.62 -9.03
C ILE A 4 -5.86 -8.09 -7.92
N GLU A 5 -4.57 -7.93 -8.14
CA GLU A 5 -3.53 -8.36 -7.23
C GLU A 5 -3.15 -7.24 -6.29
N ILE A 6 -3.10 -7.52 -4.99
CA ILE A 6 -2.63 -6.56 -3.99
C ILE A 6 -1.43 -7.18 -3.30
N LEU A 7 -0.30 -6.50 -3.36
CA LEU A 7 0.97 -6.99 -2.86
C LEU A 7 1.42 -6.16 -1.65
N VAL A 8 2.02 -6.82 -0.67
CA VAL A 8 2.42 -6.19 0.58
C VAL A 8 3.87 -6.50 0.87
N GLY A 9 4.67 -5.47 1.13
CA GLY A 9 6.04 -5.66 1.58
C GLY A 9 6.06 -5.88 3.09
N LYS A 10 6.86 -6.83 3.54
CA LYS A 10 6.89 -7.21 4.94
C LYS A 10 8.05 -6.61 5.72
N ASN A 11 9.02 -6.03 5.05
CA ASN A 11 10.14 -5.35 5.68
C ASN A 11 10.68 -4.31 4.69
N ASN A 12 11.64 -3.53 5.16
CA ASN A 12 12.12 -2.41 4.35
C ASN A 12 12.74 -2.84 3.02
N THR A 13 13.48 -3.94 3.02
CA THR A 13 14.07 -4.45 1.79
C THR A 13 13.00 -4.91 0.81
N GLN A 14 11.98 -5.63 1.33
CA GLN A 14 10.87 -6.08 0.50
C GLN A 14 10.05 -4.89 -0.01
N ASN A 15 9.88 -3.86 0.82
CA ASN A 15 9.17 -2.64 0.40
C ASN A 15 9.85 -2.00 -0.80
N ASP A 16 11.18 -1.87 -0.76
CA ASP A 16 11.93 -1.31 -1.88
C ASP A 16 11.76 -2.16 -3.14
N ARG A 17 11.93 -3.46 -2.99
CA ARG A 17 11.84 -4.36 -4.15
C ARG A 17 10.45 -4.32 -4.74
N LEU A 18 9.44 -4.34 -3.89
CA LEU A 18 8.05 -4.31 -4.35
C LEU A 18 7.76 -3.04 -5.13
N THR A 19 8.16 -1.91 -4.58
CA THR A 19 7.82 -0.61 -5.16
C THR A 19 8.64 -0.30 -6.41
N PHE A 20 9.93 -0.63 -6.41
CA PHE A 20 10.82 -0.18 -7.47
C PHE A 20 11.21 -1.26 -8.47
N HIS A 21 10.94 -2.53 -8.18
CA HIS A 21 11.31 -3.62 -9.08
C HIS A 21 10.12 -4.43 -9.55
N THR A 22 9.06 -4.52 -8.75
CA THR A 22 7.88 -5.32 -9.11
C THR A 22 6.75 -4.47 -9.66
N ALA A 23 6.47 -3.33 -9.03
CA ALA A 23 5.35 -2.49 -9.42
C ALA A 23 5.64 -1.76 -10.73
N ASP A 24 4.60 -1.56 -11.53
CA ASP A 24 4.67 -0.72 -12.71
C ASP A 24 4.33 0.71 -12.35
N ALA A 25 4.74 1.65 -13.21
CA ALA A 25 4.48 3.07 -12.97
C ALA A 25 2.99 3.38 -12.83
N SER A 26 2.12 2.59 -13.46
CA SER A 26 0.69 2.81 -13.42
C SER A 26 -0.02 2.09 -12.28
N ASP A 27 0.72 1.36 -11.45
CA ASP A 27 0.13 0.70 -10.28
C ASP A 27 -0.08 1.70 -9.16
N MET A 28 -0.98 1.37 -8.23
CA MET A 28 -1.22 2.24 -7.08
C MET A 28 -0.33 1.85 -5.92
N TRP A 29 0.31 2.85 -5.32
CA TRP A 29 1.17 2.68 -4.13
C TRP A 29 0.44 3.28 -2.94
N LEU A 30 0.45 2.56 -1.81
CA LEU A 30 -0.18 3.03 -0.57
C LEU A 30 0.76 2.83 0.61
N HIS A 31 0.63 3.72 1.59
CA HIS A 31 1.40 3.64 2.82
C HIS A 31 0.72 4.51 3.87
N THR A 32 0.73 4.06 5.13
CA THR A 32 0.15 4.85 6.21
C THR A 32 0.92 6.15 6.38
N LYS A 33 0.18 7.25 6.55
CA LYS A 33 0.76 8.58 6.61
C LYS A 33 1.47 8.78 7.95
N ASP A 34 2.78 9.04 7.89
CA ASP A 34 3.60 9.32 9.08
C ASP A 34 3.56 8.20 10.12
N ILE A 35 3.19 6.99 9.70
CA ILE A 35 3.15 5.82 10.58
C ILE A 35 3.96 4.73 9.92
N PRO A 36 4.93 4.11 10.61
CA PRO A 36 5.71 3.04 10.01
C PRO A 36 4.82 1.87 9.61
N GLY A 37 5.05 1.35 8.40
CA GLY A 37 4.24 0.25 7.91
C GLY A 37 4.75 -0.25 6.58
N SER A 38 3.99 -1.18 6.00
CA SER A 38 4.32 -1.81 4.73
C SER A 38 3.96 -0.92 3.55
N HIS A 39 4.75 -1.01 2.49
CA HIS A 39 4.30 -0.53 1.18
C HIS A 39 3.26 -1.52 0.65
N VAL A 40 2.19 -0.99 0.07
CA VAL A 40 1.15 -1.81 -0.53
C VAL A 40 1.02 -1.39 -1.99
N ILE A 41 1.00 -2.38 -2.88
CA ILE A 41 0.88 -2.13 -4.32
C ILE A 41 -0.36 -2.81 -4.84
N VAL A 42 -1.20 -2.06 -5.55
CA VAL A 42 -2.34 -2.62 -6.27
C VAL A 42 -1.96 -2.67 -7.74
N ARG A 43 -1.92 -3.86 -8.32
CA ARG A 43 -1.53 -4.07 -9.71
C ARG A 43 -2.72 -3.74 -10.61
N LEU A 44 -2.70 -2.55 -11.20
CA LEU A 44 -3.83 -2.05 -11.98
C LEU A 44 -3.73 -2.36 -13.46
N GLN A 45 -2.52 -2.58 -13.96
CA GLN A 45 -2.30 -2.86 -15.39
C GLN A 45 -2.92 -1.81 -16.29
N GLY A 46 -2.77 -0.54 -15.87
CA GLY A 46 -3.27 0.59 -16.64
C GLY A 46 -4.73 0.94 -16.40
N ALA A 47 -5.45 0.13 -15.63
CA ALA A 47 -6.85 0.43 -15.32
C ALA A 47 -6.93 1.42 -14.16
N GLU A 48 -8.08 2.08 -14.06
CA GLU A 48 -8.34 2.94 -12.91
C GLU A 48 -8.77 2.09 -11.72
N ILE A 49 -8.35 2.50 -10.52
CA ILE A 49 -8.72 1.77 -9.32
C ILE A 49 -10.14 2.16 -8.92
N ASP A 50 -10.97 1.16 -8.59
CA ASP A 50 -12.31 1.48 -8.10
C ASP A 50 -12.26 1.75 -6.60
N ASP A 51 -13.33 2.38 -6.08
CA ASP A 51 -13.36 2.82 -4.69
C ASP A 51 -13.26 1.66 -3.71
N ASP A 52 -13.90 0.54 -4.01
CA ASP A 52 -13.89 -0.61 -3.13
C ASP A 52 -12.49 -1.21 -3.03
N THR A 53 -11.81 -1.33 -4.15
CA THR A 53 -10.43 -1.84 -4.16
C THR A 53 -9.49 -0.90 -3.43
N LEU A 54 -9.66 0.40 -3.64
CA LEU A 54 -8.84 1.39 -2.95
C LEU A 54 -9.03 1.32 -1.45
N GLU A 55 -10.27 1.24 -1.00
CA GLU A 55 -10.54 1.16 0.43
C GLU A 55 -9.97 -0.12 1.03
N THR A 56 -10.11 -1.23 0.33
CA THR A 56 -9.57 -2.51 0.79
C THR A 56 -8.04 -2.44 0.91
N ALA A 57 -7.39 -1.88 -0.11
CA ALA A 57 -5.93 -1.75 -0.08
C ALA A 57 -5.47 -0.85 1.05
N ALA A 58 -6.22 0.23 1.30
CA ALA A 58 -5.88 1.14 2.40
C ALA A 58 -6.04 0.45 3.75
N GLU A 59 -7.08 -0.36 3.91
CA GLU A 59 -7.27 -1.13 5.15
C GLU A 59 -6.12 -2.10 5.36
N ILE A 60 -5.64 -2.71 4.28
CA ILE A 60 -4.50 -3.61 4.35
C ILE A 60 -3.25 -2.84 4.78
N ALA A 61 -3.01 -1.67 4.21
CA ALA A 61 -1.87 -0.85 4.61
C ALA A 61 -1.94 -0.48 6.08
N ALA A 62 -3.12 -0.11 6.58
CA ALA A 62 -3.30 0.22 7.99
C ALA A 62 -3.09 -1.00 8.88
N TYR A 63 -3.55 -2.17 8.44
CA TYR A 63 -3.38 -3.40 9.21
C TYR A 63 -1.91 -3.78 9.36
N PHE A 64 -1.09 -3.57 8.34
CA PHE A 64 0.32 -3.89 8.36
C PHE A 64 1.16 -2.68 8.76
N SER A 65 0.68 -1.88 9.72
CA SER A 65 1.38 -0.70 10.18
C SER A 65 1.36 -0.66 11.71
N LYS A 66 2.11 0.29 12.24
CA LYS A 66 2.08 0.55 13.68
C LYS A 66 0.73 1.11 14.14
N GLY A 67 -0.12 1.55 13.21
CA GLY A 67 -1.45 2.05 13.53
C GLY A 67 -2.54 0.98 13.51
N LYS A 68 -2.15 -0.29 13.49
CA LYS A 68 -3.09 -1.41 13.30
C LYS A 68 -4.29 -1.36 14.26
N ASP A 69 -4.05 -0.99 15.51
CA ASP A 69 -5.11 -1.02 16.54
C ASP A 69 -5.82 0.31 16.68
N SER A 70 -5.54 1.25 15.82
CA SER A 70 -6.16 2.57 15.87
C SER A 70 -7.39 2.61 14.95
N SER A 71 -8.31 3.50 15.26
CA SER A 71 -9.39 3.81 14.33
C SER A 71 -8.98 5.02 13.49
N SER A 72 -9.56 5.13 12.32
CA SER A 72 -9.35 6.29 11.44
C SER A 72 -7.89 6.52 11.12
N VAL A 73 -7.22 5.50 10.60
CA VAL A 73 -5.80 5.56 10.24
C VAL A 73 -5.66 6.26 8.89
N PRO A 74 -4.82 7.30 8.79
CA PRO A 74 -4.61 7.96 7.50
C PRO A 74 -3.68 7.15 6.61
N VAL A 75 -4.08 6.96 5.37
CA VAL A 75 -3.29 6.21 4.39
C VAL A 75 -3.10 7.08 3.16
N ASP A 76 -1.85 7.33 2.81
CA ASP A 76 -1.51 8.03 1.57
C ASP A 76 -1.57 7.06 0.41
N TYR A 77 -2.06 7.54 -0.74
CA TYR A 77 -2.06 6.74 -1.95
C TYR A 77 -1.77 7.61 -3.16
N VAL A 78 -1.05 7.02 -4.10
CA VAL A 78 -0.64 7.73 -5.30
C VAL A 78 -0.17 6.70 -6.32
N LEU A 79 -0.20 7.03 -7.59
CA LEU A 79 0.39 6.15 -8.60
C LEU A 79 1.89 5.99 -8.34
N ARG A 80 2.38 4.79 -8.57
CA ARG A 80 3.78 4.45 -8.30
C ARG A 80 4.74 5.40 -9.01
N ARG A 81 4.38 5.93 -10.17
CA ARG A 81 5.25 6.84 -10.93
C ARG A 81 5.67 8.07 -10.14
N TYR A 82 4.89 8.44 -9.12
CA TYR A 82 5.18 9.63 -8.32
C TYR A 82 5.97 9.32 -7.05
N VAL A 83 6.40 8.06 -6.88
CA VAL A 83 7.18 7.63 -5.72
C VAL A 83 8.64 7.50 -6.16
N LYS A 84 9.53 8.16 -5.44
CA LYS A 84 10.93 8.23 -5.80
C LYS A 84 11.81 7.75 -4.65
N LYS A 85 12.96 7.19 -5.01
CA LYS A 85 13.95 6.76 -4.05
C LYS A 85 15.11 7.75 -4.08
N PRO A 86 15.30 8.58 -3.05
CA PRO A 86 16.44 9.49 -3.05
C PRO A 86 17.75 8.72 -3.06
N SER A 87 18.77 9.28 -3.71
CA SER A 87 20.07 8.66 -3.77
C SER A 87 20.61 8.45 -2.35
N GLY A 88 21.07 7.24 -2.06
CA GLY A 88 21.62 6.92 -0.75
C GLY A 88 20.61 6.71 0.35
N ALA A 89 19.31 6.75 0.03
CA ALA A 89 18.29 6.55 1.06
C ALA A 89 18.26 5.11 1.54
N LYS A 90 17.90 4.95 2.81
CA LYS A 90 17.80 3.61 3.41
C LYS A 90 16.67 2.82 2.74
N PRO A 91 16.75 1.48 2.77
CA PRO A 91 15.65 0.67 2.24
C PRO A 91 14.32 1.04 2.91
N GLY A 92 13.28 1.14 2.09
CA GLY A 92 11.95 1.49 2.57
C GLY A 92 11.67 2.98 2.63
N PHE A 93 12.70 3.81 2.60
CA PHE A 93 12.50 5.27 2.64
C PHE A 93 12.26 5.79 1.23
N VAL A 94 11.18 6.53 1.05
CA VAL A 94 10.82 7.11 -0.25
C VAL A 94 10.28 8.52 -0.06
N ILE A 95 10.27 9.27 -1.15
CA ILE A 95 9.55 10.54 -1.21
C ILE A 95 8.53 10.43 -2.32
N PHE A 96 7.46 11.20 -2.21
CA PHE A 96 6.40 11.13 -3.20
C PHE A 96 5.65 12.45 -3.28
N THR A 97 4.97 12.64 -4.41
CA THR A 97 4.17 13.83 -4.67
C THR A 97 2.82 13.39 -5.22
N HIS A 98 1.89 14.33 -5.34
CA HIS A 98 0.56 14.08 -5.93
C HIS A 98 -0.31 13.15 -5.09
N GLN A 99 0.11 12.79 -3.87
CA GLN A 99 -0.64 11.84 -3.06
C GLN A 99 -1.94 12.43 -2.57
N LYS A 100 -2.90 11.53 -2.37
CA LYS A 100 -4.13 11.80 -1.65
C LYS A 100 -4.13 10.96 -0.40
N THR A 101 -4.99 11.29 0.54
CA THR A 101 -5.07 10.58 1.81
C THR A 101 -6.51 10.18 2.07
N LEU A 102 -6.71 8.95 2.52
CA LEU A 102 -8.01 8.55 3.01
C LEU A 102 -7.84 7.94 4.40
N TYR A 103 -8.92 7.91 5.15
CA TYR A 103 -8.89 7.42 6.53
C TYR A 103 -9.68 6.13 6.60
N VAL A 104 -9.06 5.10 7.17
CA VAL A 104 -9.69 3.79 7.28
C VAL A 104 -9.48 3.23 8.67
N THR A 105 -10.37 2.32 9.06
CA THR A 105 -10.20 1.56 10.30
C THR A 105 -9.96 0.12 9.89
N PRO A 106 -8.79 -0.46 10.21
CA PRO A 106 -8.52 -1.83 9.80
C PRO A 106 -9.50 -2.79 10.45
N ASP A 107 -10.02 -3.71 9.65
CA ASP A 107 -10.91 -4.76 10.10
C ASP A 107 -10.12 -6.05 10.07
N GLU A 108 -9.68 -6.50 11.24
CA GLU A 108 -8.78 -7.65 11.34
C GLU A 108 -9.42 -8.91 10.77
N GLU A 109 -10.70 -9.15 11.05
CA GLU A 109 -11.35 -10.35 10.56
C GLU A 109 -11.45 -10.36 9.05
N LYS A 110 -11.81 -9.22 8.47
CA LYS A 110 -11.92 -9.09 7.03
C LYS A 110 -10.56 -9.34 6.36
N ILE A 111 -9.51 -8.73 6.91
CA ILE A 111 -8.18 -8.84 6.31
C ILE A 111 -7.62 -10.24 6.47
N ARG A 112 -7.82 -10.86 7.64
CA ARG A 112 -7.39 -12.25 7.84
C ARG A 112 -8.07 -13.19 6.85
N GLY A 113 -9.36 -12.97 6.61
CA GLY A 113 -10.09 -13.78 5.65
C GLY A 113 -9.49 -13.68 4.26
N MET A 114 -9.11 -12.46 3.87
CA MET A 114 -8.49 -12.27 2.57
C MET A 114 -7.12 -12.96 2.50
N LEU A 115 -6.32 -12.86 3.57
CA LEU A 115 -4.99 -13.48 3.59
C LEU A 115 -5.08 -14.99 3.51
N LEU A 116 -6.07 -15.57 4.17
CA LEU A 116 -6.25 -17.01 4.14
C LEU A 116 -6.67 -17.51 2.77
N SER A 117 -7.33 -16.68 1.99
CA SER A 117 -7.79 -17.08 0.68
C SER A 117 -6.70 -16.94 -0.39
N VAL A 118 -5.58 -16.32 -0.06
CA VAL A 118 -4.45 -16.15 -0.97
C VAL A 118 -3.44 -17.26 -0.69
N LYS A 119 -3.38 -18.21 -1.53
CA LYS A 119 -2.46 -19.34 -1.32
C LYS A 119 -1.43 -19.49 -2.40
#